data_d311af1388c563ec15565884bc3e0aa7
#
_entry.id   d311af1388c563ec15565884bc3e0aa7
#
_cell.length_a   1.000
_cell.length_b   1.000
_cell.length_c   1.000
_cell.angle_alpha   90.00
_cell.angle_beta   90.00
_cell.angle_gamma   90.00
#
_symmetry.space_group_name_H-M   'P 1'
#
loop_
_entity.id
_entity.type
_entity.pdbx_description
1 polymer ?
#
loop_
_entity_poly.entity_id
_entity_poly.type
_entity_poly.pdbx_seq_one_letter_code
_entity_poly.pdbx_strand_id
1 'polypeptide(L)'
;MDTRPALIAILLVICVLSAGCTSLLPTRSPKGPAELTGPSWRLVSYSVGERTLAPVSPGTNITLKFGDQGNVSGFLDGCRNYSGHYTTLGETIKVTNLTEVNEGACPWTQEAVEMKNTYFSLLQKSPRFNINENTLVFGYYDADRYLVFSRI
;
A
#
# COMPACT_ATOMS: atom_id res chain seq x y z
N MET A 1 -69.37 21.03 -12.40
CA MET A 1 -68.44 19.97 -12.80
C MET A 1 -67.17 20.18 -11.95
N ASP A 2 -67.04 19.38 -10.91
CA ASP A 2 -65.88 19.53 -9.90
C ASP A 2 -64.63 18.84 -10.38
N THR A 3 -63.64 19.64 -10.77
CA THR A 3 -62.31 19.17 -11.21
C THR A 3 -61.37 18.96 -10.05
N ARG A 4 -61.80 19.07 -8.80
CA ARG A 4 -60.99 19.02 -7.60
C ARG A 4 -60.40 17.61 -7.25
N PRO A 5 -61.06 16.48 -7.49
CA PRO A 5 -60.51 15.18 -7.16
C PRO A 5 -59.35 14.72 -8.10
N ALA A 6 -59.35 15.20 -9.35
CA ALA A 6 -58.34 14.79 -10.32
C ALA A 6 -56.93 15.39 -10.03
N LEU A 7 -56.89 16.61 -9.51
CA LEU A 7 -55.61 17.28 -9.15
C LEU A 7 -54.93 16.68 -7.94
N ILE A 8 -55.71 16.18 -6.96
CA ILE A 8 -55.15 15.53 -5.76
C ILE A 8 -54.57 14.17 -6.11
N ALA A 9 -55.18 13.43 -7.05
CA ALA A 9 -54.66 12.13 -7.49
C ALA A 9 -53.34 12.26 -8.25
N ILE A 10 -53.15 13.30 -9.03
CA ILE A 10 -51.91 13.56 -9.78
C ILE A 10 -50.77 13.97 -8.85
N LEU A 11 -51.04 14.74 -7.78
CA LEU A 11 -50.06 15.16 -6.80
C LEU A 11 -49.55 14.00 -5.94
N LEU A 12 -50.40 13.01 -5.65
CA LEU A 12 -50.00 11.80 -4.90
C LEU A 12 -49.13 10.84 -5.72
N VAL A 13 -49.29 10.78 -7.03
CA VAL A 13 -48.47 9.92 -7.90
C VAL A 13 -47.04 10.49 -8.08
N ILE A 14 -46.88 11.81 -8.06
CA ILE A 14 -45.55 12.44 -8.20
C ILE A 14 -44.70 12.26 -6.94
N CYS A 15 -45.27 12.16 -5.74
CA CYS A 15 -44.53 11.93 -4.50
C CYS A 15 -44.00 10.51 -4.33
N VAL A 16 -44.52 9.52 -5.03
CA VAL A 16 -44.05 8.12 -4.89
C VAL A 16 -42.83 7.81 -5.77
N LEU A 17 -42.51 8.65 -6.76
CA LEU A 17 -41.40 8.44 -7.68
C LEU A 17 -40.07 9.06 -7.21
N SER A 18 -40.07 9.79 -6.09
CA SER A 18 -38.86 10.41 -5.54
C SER A 18 -38.17 9.63 -4.39
N ALA A 19 -38.74 8.49 -4.00
CA ALA A 19 -38.17 7.65 -2.93
C ALA A 19 -37.35 6.49 -3.52
N GLY A 20 -36.12 6.71 -3.93
CA GLY A 20 -35.35 5.59 -4.37
C GLY A 20 -34.03 5.86 -5.06
N CYS A 21 -33.21 6.76 -4.51
CA CYS A 21 -31.76 6.72 -4.79
C CYS A 21 -30.97 7.00 -3.50
N THR A 22 -31.10 6.10 -2.53
CA THR A 22 -30.00 5.91 -1.62
C THR A 22 -28.92 5.18 -2.41
N SER A 23 -28.06 5.96 -3.07
CA SER A 23 -26.77 5.48 -3.54
C SER A 23 -26.04 4.97 -2.30
N LEU A 24 -26.11 3.68 -2.05
CA LEU A 24 -25.13 2.96 -1.28
C LEU A 24 -23.81 3.18 -2.01
N LEU A 25 -23.12 4.27 -1.67
CA LEU A 25 -21.72 4.43 -2.02
C LEU A 25 -21.05 3.18 -1.46
N PRO A 26 -20.51 2.30 -2.31
CA PRO A 26 -19.70 1.21 -1.80
C PRO A 26 -18.58 1.87 -1.03
N THR A 27 -18.53 1.68 0.27
CA THR A 27 -17.35 1.94 1.08
C THR A 27 -16.26 1.06 0.48
N ARG A 28 -15.54 1.61 -0.50
CA ARG A 28 -14.43 0.96 -1.14
C ARG A 28 -13.35 0.92 -0.08
N SER A 29 -13.27 -0.18 0.66
CA SER A 29 -12.04 -0.52 1.38
C SER A 29 -10.91 -0.28 0.39
N PRO A 30 -9.83 0.39 0.78
CA PRO A 30 -8.71 0.65 -0.10
C PRO A 30 -8.01 -0.67 -0.42
N LYS A 31 -8.61 -1.42 -1.34
CA LYS A 31 -8.00 -2.60 -1.91
C LYS A 31 -6.93 -2.09 -2.84
N GLY A 32 -5.68 -2.29 -2.48
CA GLY A 32 -4.55 -2.01 -3.36
C GLY A 32 -4.69 -2.76 -4.69
N PRO A 33 -3.97 -2.36 -5.73
CA PRO A 33 -3.94 -3.09 -6.98
C PRO A 33 -3.65 -4.57 -6.72
N ALA A 34 -4.36 -5.48 -7.38
CA ALA A 34 -4.22 -6.93 -7.18
C ALA A 34 -2.78 -7.42 -7.41
N GLU A 35 -2.06 -6.74 -8.30
CA GLU A 35 -0.65 -6.99 -8.58
C GLU A 35 0.27 -6.66 -7.39
N LEU A 36 -0.12 -5.71 -6.56
CA LEU A 36 0.63 -5.34 -5.35
C LEU A 36 0.28 -6.25 -4.18
N THR A 37 -1.01 -6.61 -4.01
CA THR A 37 -1.52 -7.30 -2.81
C THR A 37 -1.41 -8.83 -2.86
N GLY A 38 -1.17 -9.42 -4.01
CA GLY A 38 -1.08 -10.88 -4.16
C GLY A 38 0.27 -11.46 -3.75
N PRO A 39 1.36 -10.97 -4.32
CA PRO A 39 2.69 -11.55 -4.16
C PRO A 39 3.38 -11.13 -2.85
N SER A 40 4.41 -11.90 -2.52
CA SER A 40 5.48 -11.47 -1.61
C SER A 40 6.65 -10.95 -2.43
N TRP A 41 7.35 -9.98 -1.90
CA TRP A 41 8.44 -9.26 -2.54
C TRP A 41 9.70 -9.37 -1.71
N ARG A 42 10.85 -9.61 -2.34
CA ARG A 42 12.17 -9.61 -1.68
C ARG A 42 12.99 -8.43 -2.18
N LEU A 43 13.56 -7.66 -1.26
CA LEU A 43 14.47 -6.57 -1.59
C LEU A 43 15.73 -7.12 -2.25
N VAL A 44 16.09 -6.58 -3.43
CA VAL A 44 17.29 -6.99 -4.19
C VAL A 44 18.31 -5.87 -4.31
N SER A 45 17.86 -4.62 -4.33
CA SER A 45 18.74 -3.46 -4.38
C SER A 45 18.05 -2.19 -3.86
N TYR A 46 18.85 -1.20 -3.49
CA TYR A 46 18.37 0.09 -3.03
C TYR A 46 19.35 1.21 -3.41
N SER A 47 18.90 2.44 -3.42
CA SER A 47 19.73 3.63 -3.63
C SER A 47 19.40 4.72 -2.62
N VAL A 48 20.40 5.43 -2.14
CA VAL A 48 20.32 6.46 -1.09
C VAL A 48 21.07 7.74 -1.51
N GLY A 49 20.76 8.30 -2.66
CA GLY A 49 21.28 9.63 -3.01
C GLY A 49 22.33 9.69 -4.12
N GLU A 50 22.75 8.58 -4.66
CA GLU A 50 23.50 8.53 -5.93
C GLU A 50 22.72 7.60 -6.86
N ARG A 51 22.62 7.91 -8.15
CA ARG A 51 21.84 7.12 -9.14
C ARG A 51 22.32 5.65 -9.28
N THR A 52 23.10 5.19 -8.33
CA THR A 52 23.67 3.85 -8.30
C THR A 52 22.89 2.98 -7.36
N LEU A 53 22.32 1.89 -7.88
CA LEU A 53 21.68 0.85 -7.09
C LEU A 53 22.75 0.00 -6.40
N ALA A 54 22.77 0.02 -5.08
CA ALA A 54 23.57 -0.89 -4.30
C ALA A 54 22.82 -2.22 -4.13
N PRO A 55 23.45 -3.37 -4.41
CA PRO A 55 22.85 -4.66 -4.10
C PRO A 55 22.73 -4.83 -2.59
N VAL A 56 21.71 -5.54 -2.16
CA VAL A 56 21.59 -5.95 -0.76
C VAL A 56 22.69 -6.97 -0.44
N SER A 57 23.32 -6.84 0.71
CA SER A 57 24.38 -7.75 1.15
C SER A 57 23.94 -9.21 1.12
N PRO A 58 24.82 -10.14 0.72
CA PRO A 58 24.53 -11.56 0.76
C PRO A 58 24.06 -12.00 2.16
N GLY A 59 23.00 -12.79 2.21
CA GLY A 59 22.40 -13.24 3.48
C GLY A 59 21.31 -12.31 4.04
N THR A 60 21.17 -11.09 3.56
CA THR A 60 20.07 -10.21 3.94
C THR A 60 18.78 -10.68 3.28
N ASN A 61 17.75 -10.92 4.09
CA ASN A 61 16.44 -11.36 3.61
C ASN A 61 15.34 -10.39 4.05
N ILE A 62 15.30 -9.23 3.41
CA ILE A 62 14.24 -8.25 3.63
C ILE A 62 13.08 -8.57 2.68
N THR A 63 11.90 -8.79 3.23
CA THR A 63 10.69 -9.06 2.44
C THR A 63 9.61 -8.02 2.71
N LEU A 64 8.66 -7.94 1.78
CA LEU A 64 7.55 -7.00 1.80
C LEU A 64 6.29 -7.69 1.26
N LYS A 65 5.19 -7.56 1.97
CA LYS A 65 3.88 -8.06 1.54
C LYS A 65 2.80 -7.04 1.85
N PHE A 66 1.94 -6.82 0.87
CA PHE A 66 0.77 -5.94 1.00
C PHE A 66 -0.49 -6.79 1.15
N GLY A 67 -1.23 -6.55 2.20
CA GLY A 67 -2.52 -7.21 2.44
C GLY A 67 -3.69 -6.41 1.88
N ASP A 68 -4.81 -7.08 1.65
CA ASP A 68 -6.01 -6.50 1.03
C ASP A 68 -6.68 -5.41 1.87
N GLN A 69 -6.39 -5.34 3.16
CA GLN A 69 -7.01 -4.40 4.10
C GLN A 69 -6.15 -3.17 4.39
N GLY A 70 -5.16 -2.87 3.54
CA GLY A 70 -4.27 -1.73 3.73
C GLY A 70 -3.18 -1.97 4.78
N ASN A 71 -2.91 -3.22 5.14
CA ASN A 71 -1.80 -3.59 5.99
C ASN A 71 -0.57 -3.98 5.15
N VAL A 72 0.59 -3.65 5.66
CA VAL A 72 1.88 -4.07 5.11
C VAL A 72 2.66 -4.84 6.16
N SER A 73 3.40 -5.85 5.75
CA SER A 73 4.21 -6.68 6.64
C SER A 73 5.42 -7.26 5.91
N GLY A 74 6.37 -7.79 6.65
CA GLY A 74 7.54 -8.46 6.08
C GLY A 74 8.55 -8.87 7.13
N PHE A 75 9.67 -9.38 6.65
CA PHE A 75 10.86 -9.71 7.44
C PHE A 75 11.98 -8.72 7.18
N LEU A 76 12.83 -8.47 8.18
CA LEU A 76 13.98 -7.57 8.06
C LEU A 76 15.30 -8.30 7.83
N ASP A 77 15.46 -9.50 8.35
CA ASP A 77 16.70 -10.27 8.27
C ASP A 77 16.50 -11.78 8.53
N GLY A 78 15.27 -12.25 8.30
CA GLY A 78 14.89 -13.66 8.50
C GLY A 78 14.46 -14.00 9.93
N CYS A 79 14.67 -13.11 10.92
CA CYS A 79 14.23 -13.35 12.29
C CYS A 79 13.39 -12.21 12.90
N ARG A 80 13.28 -11.08 12.25
CA ARG A 80 12.47 -9.94 12.71
C ARG A 80 11.38 -9.62 11.75
N ASN A 81 10.18 -9.53 12.28
CA ASN A 81 9.01 -9.12 11.54
C ASN A 81 8.78 -7.62 11.69
N TYR A 82 8.11 -7.04 10.74
CA TYR A 82 7.56 -5.70 10.85
C TYR A 82 6.15 -5.67 10.28
N SER A 83 5.39 -4.70 10.72
CA SER A 83 4.06 -4.40 10.19
C SER A 83 3.84 -2.91 10.10
N GLY A 84 2.80 -2.53 9.36
CA GLY A 84 2.41 -1.14 9.16
C GLY A 84 1.13 -1.05 8.34
N HIS A 85 0.86 0.15 7.86
CA HIS A 85 -0.31 0.43 7.02
C HIS A 85 0.10 1.07 5.70
N TYR A 86 -0.72 0.88 4.68
CA TYR A 86 -0.56 1.58 3.42
C TYR A 86 -1.90 2.01 2.83
N THR A 87 -1.83 3.03 2.00
CA THR A 87 -2.94 3.47 1.14
C THR A 87 -2.42 3.70 -0.27
N THR A 88 -3.25 3.45 -1.28
CA THR A 88 -2.88 3.66 -2.69
C THR A 88 -3.92 4.51 -3.41
N LEU A 89 -3.44 5.31 -4.36
CA LEU A 89 -4.26 6.03 -5.33
C LEU A 89 -3.54 5.99 -6.69
N GLY A 90 -3.98 5.08 -7.57
CA GLY A 90 -3.25 4.76 -8.80
C GLY A 90 -1.85 4.23 -8.47
N GLU A 91 -0.81 4.81 -9.06
CA GLU A 91 0.60 4.46 -8.81
C GLU A 91 1.18 5.14 -7.55
N THR A 92 0.39 5.95 -6.87
CA THR A 92 0.81 6.60 -5.63
C THR A 92 0.56 5.69 -4.46
N ILE A 93 1.51 5.61 -3.54
CA ILE A 93 1.42 4.83 -2.31
C ILE A 93 1.93 5.66 -1.14
N LYS A 94 1.29 5.48 0.00
CA LYS A 94 1.74 6.03 1.27
C LYS A 94 1.82 4.90 2.29
N VAL A 95 3.02 4.62 2.77
CA VAL A 95 3.27 3.64 3.84
C VAL A 95 3.46 4.39 5.15
N THR A 96 2.80 3.94 6.20
CA THR A 96 2.81 4.59 7.52
C THR A 96 2.89 3.56 8.65
N ASN A 97 3.26 4.05 9.84
CA ASN A 97 3.23 3.26 11.09
C ASN A 97 4.01 1.94 11.00
N LEU A 98 5.16 1.97 10.32
CA LEU A 98 6.06 0.82 10.30
C LEU A 98 6.61 0.60 11.71
N THR A 99 6.30 -0.55 12.26
CA THR A 99 6.69 -0.97 13.61
C THR A 99 7.31 -2.35 13.52
N GLU A 100 8.44 -2.53 14.19
CA GLU A 100 9.07 -3.82 14.35
C GLU A 100 8.31 -4.64 15.38
N VAL A 101 8.07 -5.90 15.06
CA VAL A 101 7.50 -6.89 15.95
C VAL A 101 8.59 -7.87 16.32
N ASN A 102 9.10 -7.77 17.54
CA ASN A 102 10.15 -8.64 18.03
C ASN A 102 9.54 -9.94 18.57
N GLU A 103 9.76 -11.04 17.87
CA GLU A 103 9.41 -12.39 18.30
C GLU A 103 10.66 -13.21 18.63
N GLY A 104 11.58 -12.67 19.46
CA GLY A 104 12.74 -13.44 19.88
C GLY A 104 14.04 -12.66 20.07
N ALA A 105 15.06 -13.33 20.55
CA ALA A 105 16.39 -12.77 20.79
C ALA A 105 17.24 -12.80 19.51
N CYS A 106 16.95 -11.93 18.57
CA CYS A 106 17.83 -11.71 17.42
C CYS A 106 18.88 -10.66 17.79
N PRO A 107 20.15 -10.97 17.75
CA PRO A 107 21.19 -9.98 18.02
C PRO A 107 21.16 -8.89 16.95
N TRP A 108 21.16 -7.63 17.40
CA TRP A 108 21.32 -6.49 16.51
C TRP A 108 22.82 -6.28 16.22
N THR A 109 23.20 -6.37 14.95
CA THR A 109 24.44 -5.76 14.51
C THR A 109 24.19 -4.30 14.13
N GLN A 110 25.20 -3.47 14.21
CA GLN A 110 25.13 -2.07 13.77
C GLN A 110 24.61 -1.96 12.33
N GLU A 111 25.11 -2.80 11.44
CA GLU A 111 24.74 -2.85 10.03
C GLU A 111 23.25 -3.20 9.83
N ALA A 112 22.71 -4.13 10.62
CA ALA A 112 21.31 -4.50 10.56
C ALA A 112 20.39 -3.34 11.00
N VAL A 113 20.81 -2.58 12.01
CA VAL A 113 20.08 -1.37 12.47
C VAL A 113 20.09 -0.29 11.37
N GLU A 114 21.23 -0.02 10.78
CA GLU A 114 21.38 0.97 9.72
C GLU A 114 20.56 0.59 8.47
N MET A 115 20.64 -0.66 8.07
CA MET A 115 19.86 -1.19 6.94
C MET A 115 18.35 -1.06 7.20
N LYS A 116 17.86 -1.44 8.38
CA LYS A 116 16.45 -1.29 8.75
C LYS A 116 16.02 0.18 8.68
N ASN A 117 16.78 1.07 9.28
CA ASN A 117 16.44 2.50 9.32
C ASN A 117 16.41 3.09 7.90
N THR A 118 17.36 2.73 7.06
CA THR A 118 17.41 3.09 5.65
C THR A 118 16.18 2.56 4.91
N TYR A 119 15.90 1.27 5.04
CA TYR A 119 14.75 0.62 4.41
C TYR A 119 13.42 1.25 4.80
N PHE A 120 13.16 1.44 6.10
CA PHE A 120 11.93 2.07 6.59
C PHE A 120 11.81 3.51 6.11
N SER A 121 12.90 4.27 6.15
CA SER A 121 12.93 5.65 5.66
C SER A 121 12.59 5.71 4.17
N LEU A 122 13.18 4.85 3.35
CA LEU A 122 12.91 4.80 1.91
C LEU A 122 11.47 4.38 1.63
N LEU A 123 10.97 3.34 2.30
CA LEU A 123 9.63 2.82 2.08
C LEU A 123 8.54 3.84 2.47
N GLN A 124 8.74 4.58 3.57
CA GLN A 124 7.79 5.62 4.01
C GLN A 124 7.85 6.91 3.19
N LYS A 125 9.02 7.24 2.64
CA LYS A 125 9.24 8.47 1.86
C LYS A 125 9.01 8.31 0.37
N SER A 126 8.86 7.08 -0.12
CA SER A 126 8.62 6.80 -1.53
C SER A 126 7.13 6.89 -1.85
N PRO A 127 6.64 7.94 -2.52
CA PRO A 127 5.22 8.13 -2.75
C PRO A 127 4.72 7.40 -4.00
N ARG A 128 5.60 6.77 -4.76
CA ARG A 128 5.25 6.06 -6.00
C ARG A 128 5.79 4.65 -6.00
N PHE A 129 5.08 3.78 -6.71
CA PHE A 129 5.53 2.45 -7.04
C PHE A 129 5.23 2.13 -8.50
N ASN A 130 6.01 1.23 -9.06
CA ASN A 130 5.79 0.65 -10.37
C ASN A 130 6.02 -0.86 -10.30
N ILE A 131 5.15 -1.63 -10.95
CA ILE A 131 5.28 -3.08 -11.07
C ILE A 131 5.47 -3.40 -12.54
N ASN A 132 6.55 -4.10 -12.83
CA ASN A 132 6.83 -4.64 -14.15
C ASN A 132 7.14 -6.13 -14.00
N GLU A 133 6.22 -6.99 -14.43
CA GLU A 133 6.29 -8.45 -14.30
C GLU A 133 6.61 -8.92 -12.86
N ASN A 134 7.86 -9.28 -12.62
CA ASN A 134 8.36 -9.80 -11.34
C ASN A 134 9.15 -8.77 -10.53
N THR A 135 9.15 -7.52 -10.95
CA THR A 135 9.89 -6.45 -10.30
C THR A 135 8.93 -5.39 -9.77
N LEU A 136 9.10 -5.05 -8.50
CA LEU A 136 8.43 -3.92 -7.86
C LEU A 136 9.48 -2.86 -7.53
N VAL A 137 9.27 -1.65 -8.01
CA VAL A 137 10.12 -0.50 -7.71
C VAL A 137 9.36 0.51 -6.88
N PHE A 138 9.92 0.88 -5.74
CA PHE A 138 9.50 2.03 -4.95
C PHE A 138 10.49 3.15 -5.15
N GLY A 139 10.03 4.33 -5.51
CA GLY A 139 10.93 5.46 -5.67
C GLY A 139 10.31 6.66 -6.34
N TYR A 140 11.10 7.71 -6.36
CA TYR A 140 10.89 8.92 -7.13
C TYR A 140 11.77 8.85 -8.37
N TYR A 141 11.19 9.05 -9.54
CA TYR A 141 11.98 9.15 -10.77
C TYR A 141 12.97 10.34 -10.78
N ASP A 142 12.69 11.35 -9.94
CA ASP A 142 13.50 12.56 -9.83
C ASP A 142 14.42 12.60 -8.60
N ALA A 143 14.25 11.66 -7.67
CA ALA A 143 15.07 11.56 -6.49
C ALA A 143 15.84 10.25 -6.53
N ASP A 144 17.14 10.30 -6.41
CA ASP A 144 18.08 9.17 -6.41
C ASP A 144 17.84 8.17 -5.27
N ARG A 145 16.56 7.84 -5.01
CA ARG A 145 16.12 7.01 -3.87
C ARG A 145 15.14 5.95 -4.33
N TYR A 146 15.62 4.72 -4.39
CA TYR A 146 14.86 3.59 -4.88
C TYR A 146 14.99 2.38 -3.95
N LEU A 147 13.91 1.61 -3.89
CA LEU A 147 13.90 0.23 -3.43
C LEU A 147 13.47 -0.64 -4.60
N VAL A 148 14.21 -1.66 -4.91
CA VAL A 148 13.90 -2.62 -5.97
C VAL A 148 13.70 -3.99 -5.35
N PHE A 149 12.56 -4.59 -5.65
CA PHE A 149 12.15 -5.88 -5.15
C PHE A 149 11.92 -6.85 -6.30
N SER A 150 12.20 -8.11 -6.05
CA SER A 150 11.83 -9.25 -6.90
C SER A 150 10.66 -10.00 -6.26
N ARG A 151 9.73 -10.46 -7.08
CA ARG A 151 8.64 -11.35 -6.66
C ARG A 151 9.18 -12.69 -6.18
N ILE A 152 8.60 -13.23 -5.09
CA ILE A 152 8.91 -14.55 -4.53
C ILE A 152 7.64 -15.34 -4.24
#